data_d4b58c02ce0ad14d2e4ead1dc06bfda8
#
_entry.id   d4b58c02ce0ad14d2e4ead1dc06bfda8
#
_cell.length_a   1.000
_cell.length_b   1.000
_cell.length_c   1.000
_cell.angle_alpha   90.00
_cell.angle_beta   90.00
_cell.angle_gamma   90.00
#
_symmetry.space_group_name_H-M   'P 1'
#
loop_
_entity.id
_entity.type
_entity.pdbx_description
1 polymer ?
#
loop_
_entity_poly.entity_id
_entity_poly.type
_entity_poly.pdbx_seq_one_letter_code
_entity_poly.pdbx_strand_id
1 'polypeptide(L)'
;MIQNIEKFLYHGSFYDNIDLSKAEYKECLFLTPNIRYALTYSGVDDNFGGYVFMYKANSELNIFNASNIDDRETLLAAFPEYKEYIDNMAEYEWLECFEKVADQKKIISDIKSLGYDGYFNWENKPMSGAKPFYKNLEESESYCIFSTDKVELVDVYMKDEIEDNSDFKKARQEDENLFKKEIKEYLDSGLTEEEIIEEYESDTENQYVTIPVLEAVDIVQDVVDEL
;
A
#
# COMPACT_ATOMS: atom_id res chain seq x y z
N MET A 1 20.23 4.94 2.83
CA MET A 1 19.95 5.96 3.89
C MET A 1 19.48 5.26 5.15
N ILE A 2 20.07 5.57 6.32
CA ILE A 2 19.58 5.03 7.60
C ILE A 2 18.25 5.72 7.92
N GLN A 3 17.18 4.95 8.04
CA GLN A 3 15.85 5.45 8.38
C GLN A 3 15.43 4.91 9.74
N ASN A 4 15.04 5.81 10.63
CA ASN A 4 14.33 5.45 11.84
C ASN A 4 12.82 5.44 11.52
N ILE A 5 12.28 4.26 11.26
CA ILE A 5 10.87 4.07 10.96
C ILE A 5 10.15 3.88 12.31
N GLU A 6 9.72 4.98 12.92
CA GLU A 6 9.00 4.96 14.21
C GLU A 6 7.53 4.51 14.08
N LYS A 7 7.03 4.40 12.84
CA LYS A 7 5.64 4.04 12.56
C LYS A 7 5.46 2.53 12.49
N PHE A 8 4.26 2.07 12.72
CA PHE A 8 3.85 0.73 12.33
C PHE A 8 3.82 0.63 10.81
N LEU A 9 4.15 -0.55 10.32
CA LEU A 9 4.13 -0.89 8.91
C LEU A 9 3.17 -2.06 8.70
N TYR A 10 2.46 -2.05 7.59
CA TYR A 10 1.41 -3.02 7.30
C TYR A 10 1.73 -3.81 6.04
N HIS A 11 1.35 -5.08 6.04
CA HIS A 11 1.37 -5.96 4.88
C HIS A 11 0.00 -6.62 4.71
N GLY A 12 -0.62 -6.45 3.57
CA GLY A 12 -1.85 -7.16 3.22
C GLY A 12 -1.55 -8.48 2.53
N SER A 13 -2.26 -9.56 2.89
CA SER A 13 -2.10 -10.88 2.30
C SER A 13 -3.39 -11.67 2.32
N PHE A 14 -3.62 -12.48 1.28
CA PHE A 14 -4.67 -13.50 1.27
C PHE A 14 -4.35 -14.72 2.16
N TYR A 15 -3.13 -14.85 2.63
CA TYR A 15 -2.64 -16.00 3.37
C TYR A 15 -2.36 -15.63 4.82
N ASP A 16 -2.61 -16.57 5.72
CA ASP A 16 -2.40 -16.45 7.17
C ASP A 16 -0.93 -16.51 7.59
N ASN A 17 -0.03 -16.80 6.67
CA ASN A 17 1.40 -16.81 6.91
C ASN A 17 2.17 -16.16 5.77
N ILE A 18 3.33 -15.59 6.10
CA ILE A 18 4.24 -14.97 5.15
C ILE A 18 5.49 -15.85 5.04
N ASP A 19 5.65 -16.47 3.89
CA ASP A 19 6.83 -17.27 3.56
C ASP A 19 7.60 -16.60 2.41
N LEU A 20 8.61 -15.84 2.74
CA LEU A 20 9.42 -15.11 1.75
C LEU A 20 10.11 -16.05 0.74
N SER A 21 10.31 -17.33 1.09
CA SER A 21 10.90 -18.30 0.18
C SER A 21 9.97 -18.65 -0.99
N LYS A 22 8.67 -18.38 -0.84
CA LYS A 22 7.63 -18.58 -1.85
C LYS A 22 7.24 -17.31 -2.60
N ALA A 23 7.79 -16.17 -2.20
CA ALA A 23 7.55 -14.91 -2.90
C ALA A 23 8.15 -14.99 -4.31
N GLU A 24 7.28 -15.08 -5.32
CA GLU A 24 7.66 -15.38 -6.72
C GLU A 24 8.61 -14.36 -7.33
N TYR A 25 8.60 -13.11 -6.84
CA TYR A 25 9.27 -12.02 -7.55
C TYR A 25 10.49 -11.42 -6.87
N LYS A 26 10.45 -11.17 -5.56
CA LYS A 26 11.41 -10.20 -5.00
C LYS A 26 12.15 -10.67 -3.75
N GLU A 27 11.85 -11.86 -3.21
CA GLU A 27 12.47 -12.38 -1.98
C GLU A 27 12.54 -11.34 -0.85
N CYS A 28 11.49 -10.50 -0.73
CA CYS A 28 11.42 -9.44 0.25
C CYS A 28 9.98 -9.24 0.75
N LEU A 29 9.88 -8.69 1.95
CA LEU A 29 8.62 -8.34 2.59
C LEU A 29 8.26 -6.90 2.23
N PHE A 30 7.12 -6.73 1.54
CA PHE A 30 6.56 -5.43 1.24
C PHE A 30 5.79 -4.88 2.43
N LEU A 31 6.13 -3.70 2.87
CA LEU A 31 5.53 -3.03 4.01
C LEU A 31 5.18 -1.59 3.66
N THR A 32 4.03 -1.11 4.10
CA THR A 32 3.58 0.26 3.92
C THR A 32 3.11 0.88 5.25
N PRO A 33 3.36 2.16 5.52
CA PRO A 33 2.74 2.83 6.65
C PRO A 33 1.26 3.18 6.42
N ASN A 34 0.75 3.00 5.20
CA ASN A 34 -0.62 3.28 4.83
C ASN A 34 -1.48 2.00 4.92
N ILE A 35 -2.29 1.91 5.97
CA ILE A 35 -3.15 0.75 6.21
C ILE A 35 -4.18 0.53 5.09
N ARG A 36 -4.70 1.61 4.45
CA ARG A 36 -5.60 1.51 3.30
C ARG A 36 -4.93 0.76 2.15
N TYR A 37 -3.65 1.05 1.92
CA TYR A 37 -2.88 0.38 0.87
C TYR A 37 -2.67 -1.11 1.18
N ALA A 38 -2.37 -1.45 2.42
CA ALA A 38 -2.27 -2.85 2.84
C ALA A 38 -3.61 -3.61 2.66
N LEU A 39 -4.74 -2.95 2.94
CA LEU A 39 -6.07 -3.54 2.78
C LEU A 39 -6.34 -3.96 1.32
N THR A 40 -5.88 -3.21 0.32
CA THR A 40 -6.08 -3.57 -1.10
C THR A 40 -5.41 -4.89 -1.49
N TYR A 41 -4.36 -5.30 -0.77
CA TYR A 41 -3.66 -6.56 -0.98
C TYR A 41 -4.16 -7.70 -0.08
N SER A 42 -4.98 -7.41 0.89
CA SER A 42 -5.48 -8.43 1.82
C SER A 42 -6.70 -9.19 1.29
N GLY A 43 -7.43 -8.64 0.31
CA GLY A 43 -8.71 -9.17 -0.13
C GLY A 43 -9.80 -9.09 0.93
N VAL A 44 -9.65 -8.21 1.90
CA VAL A 44 -10.64 -7.98 2.97
C VAL A 44 -11.98 -7.53 2.40
N ASP A 45 -11.96 -6.82 1.29
CA ASP A 45 -13.12 -6.33 0.55
C ASP A 45 -13.88 -7.42 -0.24
N ASP A 46 -13.21 -8.51 -0.63
CA ASP A 46 -13.75 -9.53 -1.56
C ASP A 46 -14.47 -10.73 -0.88
N ASN A 47 -14.83 -10.66 0.39
CA ASN A 47 -15.40 -11.79 1.17
C ASN A 47 -14.47 -13.03 1.30
N PHE A 48 -13.21 -12.96 0.90
CA PHE A 48 -12.26 -14.06 0.94
C PHE A 48 -11.44 -14.19 2.22
N GLY A 49 -11.65 -13.31 3.20
CA GLY A 49 -11.02 -13.41 4.51
C GLY A 49 -9.50 -13.29 4.47
N GLY A 50 -9.01 -12.16 4.01
CA GLY A 50 -7.58 -11.89 4.03
C GLY A 50 -7.06 -11.41 5.38
N TYR A 51 -5.77 -11.14 5.44
CA TYR A 51 -5.04 -10.77 6.65
C TYR A 51 -4.29 -9.47 6.45
N VAL A 52 -4.22 -8.67 7.51
CA VAL A 52 -3.33 -7.52 7.60
C VAL A 52 -2.34 -7.77 8.73
N PHE A 53 -1.07 -7.85 8.40
CA PHE A 53 0.03 -8.04 9.33
C PHE A 53 0.59 -6.67 9.72
N MET A 54 0.73 -6.43 11.01
CA MET A 54 1.34 -5.22 11.55
C MET A 54 2.74 -5.49 12.04
N TYR A 55 3.69 -4.72 11.55
CA TYR A 55 5.11 -4.85 11.88
C TYR A 55 5.66 -3.58 12.51
N LYS A 56 6.75 -3.76 13.24
CA LYS A 56 7.60 -2.69 13.74
C LYS A 56 9.04 -2.96 13.36
N ALA A 57 9.79 -1.95 12.96
CA ALA A 57 11.23 -2.08 12.73
C ALA A 57 11.96 -2.37 14.05
N ASN A 58 12.84 -3.37 14.05
CA ASN A 58 13.62 -3.77 15.24
C ASN A 58 14.73 -2.79 15.57
N SER A 59 15.18 -2.02 14.56
CA SER A 59 16.28 -1.06 14.65
C SER A 59 16.18 -0.06 13.49
N GLU A 60 17.12 0.87 13.45
CA GLU A 60 17.32 1.68 12.25
C GLU A 60 17.62 0.78 11.04
N LEU A 61 16.92 1.01 9.94
CA LEU A 61 17.07 0.27 8.70
C LEU A 61 17.90 1.07 7.70
N ASN A 62 18.87 0.41 7.05
CA ASN A 62 19.59 0.98 5.94
C ASN A 62 18.82 0.71 4.65
N ILE A 63 18.00 1.67 4.21
CA ILE A 63 17.09 1.53 3.08
C ILE A 63 17.66 2.25 1.86
N PHE A 64 17.83 1.53 0.75
CA PHE A 64 18.17 2.11 -0.54
C PHE A 64 16.98 2.93 -1.06
N ASN A 65 17.24 4.18 -1.44
CA ASN A 65 16.24 5.05 -2.05
C ASN A 65 16.77 5.56 -3.39
N ALA A 66 16.16 5.11 -4.48
CA ALA A 66 16.57 5.50 -5.82
C ALA A 66 16.42 6.99 -6.11
N SER A 67 15.58 7.72 -5.36
CA SER A 67 15.49 9.19 -5.45
C SER A 67 16.63 9.91 -4.69
N ASN A 68 17.38 9.20 -3.84
CA ASN A 68 18.51 9.77 -3.09
C ASN A 68 19.79 9.71 -3.93
N ILE A 69 20.48 10.85 -4.06
CA ILE A 69 21.67 10.96 -4.90
C ILE A 69 22.85 10.12 -4.35
N ASP A 70 23.03 10.07 -3.04
CA ASP A 70 24.14 9.34 -2.41
C ASP A 70 23.97 7.82 -2.58
N ASP A 71 22.72 7.33 -2.49
CA ASP A 71 22.39 5.92 -2.70
C ASP A 71 22.63 5.53 -4.18
N ARG A 72 22.24 6.42 -5.12
CA ARG A 72 22.52 6.20 -6.56
C ARG A 72 24.01 6.21 -6.87
N GLU A 73 24.76 7.16 -6.31
CA GLU A 73 26.21 7.22 -6.49
C GLU A 73 26.89 5.97 -5.91
N THR A 74 26.44 5.48 -4.75
CA THR A 74 26.92 4.24 -4.15
C THR A 74 26.67 3.03 -5.07
N LEU A 75 25.47 2.93 -5.64
CA LEU A 75 25.13 1.88 -6.58
C LEU A 75 26.00 1.94 -7.84
N LEU A 76 26.13 3.14 -8.46
CA LEU A 76 26.90 3.34 -9.67
C LEU A 76 28.40 3.12 -9.47
N ALA A 77 28.94 3.43 -8.31
CA ALA A 77 30.34 3.18 -7.99
C ALA A 77 30.67 1.69 -7.98
N ALA A 78 29.73 0.85 -7.52
CA ALA A 78 29.90 -0.59 -7.46
C ALA A 78 29.46 -1.29 -8.76
N PHE A 79 28.42 -0.78 -9.42
CA PHE A 79 27.76 -1.38 -10.58
C PHE A 79 27.51 -0.34 -11.69
N PRO A 80 28.55 0.06 -12.46
CA PRO A 80 28.45 1.12 -13.47
C PRO A 80 27.47 0.84 -14.60
N GLU A 81 27.09 -0.42 -14.81
CA GLU A 81 26.11 -0.84 -15.84
C GLU A 81 24.72 -0.25 -15.61
N TYR A 82 24.38 0.19 -14.39
CA TYR A 82 23.08 0.83 -14.10
C TYR A 82 23.01 2.31 -14.51
N LYS A 83 24.09 2.87 -15.07
CA LYS A 83 24.13 4.29 -15.43
C LYS A 83 23.04 4.72 -16.41
N GLU A 84 22.66 3.86 -17.34
CA GLU A 84 21.58 4.16 -18.31
C GLU A 84 20.18 4.18 -17.70
N TYR A 85 20.00 3.53 -16.54
CA TYR A 85 18.71 3.45 -15.83
C TYR A 85 18.57 4.49 -14.72
N ILE A 86 19.69 5.13 -14.29
CA ILE A 86 19.73 5.89 -13.04
C ILE A 86 18.76 7.09 -13.01
N ASP A 87 18.53 7.72 -14.17
CA ASP A 87 17.60 8.84 -14.26
C ASP A 87 16.15 8.37 -14.12
N ASN A 88 15.82 7.22 -14.72
CA ASN A 88 14.49 6.60 -14.61
C ASN A 88 14.25 6.04 -13.19
N MET A 89 15.30 5.55 -12.53
CA MET A 89 15.23 5.06 -11.15
C MET A 89 14.91 6.16 -10.13
N ALA A 90 15.02 7.44 -10.49
CA ALA A 90 14.62 8.55 -9.62
C ALA A 90 13.11 8.79 -9.62
N GLU A 91 12.39 8.16 -10.55
CA GLU A 91 10.95 8.26 -10.68
C GLU A 91 10.23 7.18 -9.85
N TYR A 92 8.91 7.19 -9.89
CA TYR A 92 8.05 6.22 -9.22
C TYR A 92 8.29 4.79 -9.71
N GLU A 93 8.04 3.82 -8.86
CA GLU A 93 8.11 2.39 -9.23
C GLU A 93 9.38 2.02 -10.00
N TRP A 94 10.50 2.54 -9.53
CA TRP A 94 11.78 2.50 -10.22
C TRP A 94 12.22 1.11 -10.73
N LEU A 95 11.73 0.01 -10.14
CA LEU A 95 11.99 -1.35 -10.65
C LEU A 95 11.36 -1.60 -12.01
N GLU A 96 10.33 -0.84 -12.40
CA GLU A 96 9.67 -0.99 -13.70
C GLU A 96 10.51 -0.48 -14.87
N CYS A 97 11.54 0.32 -14.61
CA CYS A 97 12.52 0.66 -15.65
C CYS A 97 13.27 -0.58 -16.18
N PHE A 98 13.20 -1.71 -15.47
CA PHE A 98 13.74 -2.99 -15.89
C PHE A 98 12.65 -3.89 -16.47
N GLU A 99 12.61 -4.02 -17.79
CA GLU A 99 11.59 -4.82 -18.50
C GLU A 99 11.60 -6.31 -18.13
N LYS A 100 12.76 -6.84 -17.71
CA LYS A 100 12.92 -8.27 -17.43
C LYS A 100 12.98 -8.51 -15.93
N VAL A 101 12.19 -9.48 -15.47
CA VAL A 101 12.20 -9.95 -14.07
C VAL A 101 13.62 -10.36 -13.61
N ALA A 102 14.41 -10.92 -14.51
CA ALA A 102 15.80 -11.31 -14.19
C ALA A 102 16.67 -10.10 -13.85
N ASP A 103 16.48 -8.98 -14.56
CA ASP A 103 17.23 -7.74 -14.33
C ASP A 103 16.75 -7.07 -13.03
N GLN A 104 15.44 -7.12 -12.72
CA GLN A 104 14.89 -6.68 -11.43
C GLN A 104 15.48 -7.49 -10.27
N LYS A 105 15.56 -8.82 -10.39
CA LYS A 105 16.17 -9.67 -9.36
C LYS A 105 17.66 -9.38 -9.21
N LYS A 106 18.36 -9.11 -10.31
CA LYS A 106 19.78 -8.77 -10.28
C LYS A 106 20.03 -7.50 -9.49
N ILE A 107 19.35 -6.40 -9.80
CA ILE A 107 19.57 -5.13 -9.09
C ILE A 107 19.20 -5.23 -7.60
N ILE A 108 18.16 -5.97 -7.24
CA ILE A 108 17.82 -6.24 -5.84
C ILE A 108 18.96 -6.96 -5.13
N SER A 109 19.53 -7.99 -5.75
CA SER A 109 20.70 -8.72 -5.23
C SER A 109 21.93 -7.82 -5.08
N ASP A 110 22.17 -6.94 -6.05
CA ASP A 110 23.28 -6.00 -6.03
C ASP A 110 23.12 -4.97 -4.91
N ILE A 111 21.92 -4.39 -4.73
CA ILE A 111 21.58 -3.48 -3.60
C ILE A 111 21.79 -4.20 -2.26
N LYS A 112 21.33 -5.43 -2.13
CA LYS A 112 21.53 -6.25 -0.93
C LYS A 112 23.02 -6.48 -0.65
N SER A 113 23.83 -6.71 -1.69
CA SER A 113 25.30 -6.91 -1.56
C SER A 113 26.04 -5.66 -1.06
N LEU A 114 25.45 -4.46 -1.24
CA LEU A 114 25.96 -3.19 -0.72
C LEU A 114 25.64 -2.96 0.76
N GLY A 115 24.95 -3.90 1.40
CA GLY A 115 24.64 -3.84 2.82
C GLY A 115 23.37 -3.06 3.16
N TYR A 116 22.49 -2.86 2.18
CA TYR A 116 21.15 -2.35 2.45
C TYR A 116 20.26 -3.45 3.05
N ASP A 117 19.36 -3.07 3.95
CA ASP A 117 18.38 -3.95 4.59
C ASP A 117 17.10 -4.10 3.75
N GLY A 118 16.92 -3.20 2.79
CA GLY A 118 15.77 -3.15 1.91
C GLY A 118 15.87 -1.99 0.93
N TYR A 119 14.80 -1.76 0.21
CA TYR A 119 14.67 -0.59 -0.67
C TYR A 119 13.32 0.11 -0.46
N PHE A 120 13.30 1.40 -0.73
CA PHE A 120 12.12 2.24 -0.74
C PHE A 120 11.56 2.33 -2.16
N ASN A 121 10.25 2.30 -2.26
CA ASN A 121 9.52 2.51 -3.51
C ASN A 121 8.33 3.43 -3.24
N TRP A 122 8.00 4.31 -4.19
CA TRP A 122 6.70 4.95 -4.24
C TRP A 122 5.80 4.05 -5.05
N GLU A 123 4.74 3.57 -4.44
CA GLU A 123 3.68 2.90 -5.15
C GLU A 123 2.63 3.94 -5.52
N ASN A 124 2.62 4.24 -6.81
CA ASN A 124 1.57 5.04 -7.42
C ASN A 124 0.37 4.17 -7.73
N LYS A 125 -0.66 4.84 -8.23
CA LYS A 125 -1.79 4.18 -8.88
C LYS A 125 -1.27 3.08 -9.81
N PRO A 126 -1.73 1.82 -9.70
CA PRO A 126 -1.33 0.74 -10.60
C PRO A 126 -1.49 1.22 -12.03
N MET A 127 -0.53 0.87 -12.87
CA MET A 127 -0.58 1.12 -14.30
C MET A 127 -1.82 0.45 -14.90
N SER A 128 -2.31 1.00 -15.99
CA SER A 128 -3.50 0.58 -16.71
C SER A 128 -3.60 -0.95 -16.84
N GLY A 129 -4.59 -1.56 -16.18
CA GLY A 129 -4.86 -3.00 -16.18
C GLY A 129 -4.78 -3.68 -14.84
N ALA A 130 -4.28 -3.03 -13.80
CA ALA A 130 -4.44 -3.50 -12.43
C ALA A 130 -5.83 -3.14 -11.88
N LYS A 131 -6.22 -3.77 -10.78
CA LYS A 131 -7.50 -3.54 -10.12
C LYS A 131 -7.78 -2.04 -9.94
N PRO A 132 -9.03 -1.63 -10.05
CA PRO A 132 -9.45 -0.26 -9.81
C PRO A 132 -9.03 0.19 -8.41
N PHE A 133 -8.74 1.49 -8.32
CA PHE A 133 -8.35 2.11 -7.07
C PHE A 133 -9.56 2.50 -6.27
N TYR A 134 -9.38 2.42 -4.99
CA TYR A 134 -10.30 3.02 -4.05
C TYR A 134 -10.06 4.53 -3.95
N LYS A 135 -11.11 5.27 -3.66
CA LYS A 135 -11.01 6.68 -3.30
C LYS A 135 -10.08 6.86 -2.09
N ASN A 136 -9.46 8.02 -2.01
CA ASN A 136 -8.52 8.38 -0.95
C ASN A 136 -7.31 7.44 -0.82
N LEU A 137 -7.00 6.73 -1.91
CA LEU A 137 -5.82 5.87 -2.03
C LEU A 137 -4.85 6.52 -3.03
N GLU A 138 -4.18 7.59 -2.57
CA GLU A 138 -3.15 8.27 -3.34
C GLU A 138 -1.79 7.56 -3.21
N GLU A 139 -0.73 8.21 -3.65
CA GLU A 139 0.64 7.69 -3.56
C GLU A 139 0.97 7.15 -2.17
N SER A 140 1.53 5.96 -2.11
CA SER A 140 1.90 5.31 -0.85
C SER A 140 3.38 4.96 -0.82
N GLU A 141 4.00 5.24 0.34
CA GLU A 141 5.33 4.74 0.66
C GLU A 141 5.29 3.22 0.79
N SER A 142 6.25 2.54 0.18
CA SER A 142 6.46 1.10 0.33
C SER A 142 7.91 0.80 0.65
N TYR A 143 8.11 -0.10 1.60
CA TYR A 143 9.42 -0.58 2.04
C TYR A 143 9.52 -2.07 1.75
N CYS A 144 10.46 -2.44 0.93
CA CYS A 144 10.74 -3.84 0.60
C CYS A 144 11.91 -4.32 1.43
N ILE A 145 11.63 -5.05 2.51
CA ILE A 145 12.62 -5.50 3.49
C ILE A 145 13.15 -6.88 3.11
N PHE A 146 14.47 -7.04 2.99
CA PHE A 146 15.13 -8.26 2.52
C PHE A 146 15.16 -9.42 3.53
N SER A 147 14.94 -9.13 4.81
CA SER A 147 14.92 -10.15 5.86
C SER A 147 13.87 -9.82 6.92
N THR A 148 13.06 -10.81 7.29
CA THR A 148 12.09 -10.69 8.39
C THR A 148 12.75 -10.47 9.75
N ASP A 149 14.05 -10.79 9.90
CA ASP A 149 14.80 -10.53 11.13
C ASP A 149 14.95 -9.04 11.46
N LYS A 150 14.71 -8.16 10.45
CA LYS A 150 14.79 -6.72 10.60
C LYS A 150 13.52 -6.07 11.15
N VAL A 151 12.43 -6.82 11.16
CA VAL A 151 11.13 -6.35 11.62
C VAL A 151 10.52 -7.36 12.58
N GLU A 152 9.76 -6.87 13.55
CA GLU A 152 8.99 -7.66 14.50
C GLU A 152 7.54 -7.68 14.08
N LEU A 153 6.95 -8.85 13.96
CA LEU A 153 5.51 -9.00 13.82
C LEU A 153 4.85 -8.64 15.15
N VAL A 154 4.05 -7.58 15.15
CA VAL A 154 3.37 -7.07 16.35
C VAL A 154 1.99 -7.69 16.48
N ASP A 155 1.25 -7.74 15.37
CA ASP A 155 -0.11 -8.26 15.35
C ASP A 155 -0.53 -8.76 13.97
N VAL A 156 -1.60 -9.55 13.92
CA VAL A 156 -2.23 -10.03 12.68
C VAL A 156 -3.72 -9.86 12.83
N TYR A 157 -4.33 -9.13 11.91
CA TYR A 157 -5.76 -8.86 11.90
C TYR A 157 -6.43 -9.63 10.78
N MET A 158 -7.48 -10.36 11.12
CA MET A 158 -8.49 -10.80 10.17
C MET A 158 -9.50 -9.65 9.89
N LYS A 159 -10.35 -9.82 8.91
CA LYS A 159 -11.36 -8.82 8.53
C LYS A 159 -12.13 -8.28 9.75
N ASP A 160 -12.65 -9.17 10.57
CA ASP A 160 -13.51 -8.80 11.71
C ASP A 160 -12.72 -8.19 12.90
N GLU A 161 -11.40 -8.30 12.88
CA GLU A 161 -10.52 -7.80 13.95
C GLU A 161 -9.83 -6.49 13.59
N ILE A 162 -9.73 -6.17 12.30
CA ILE A 162 -9.03 -4.96 11.83
C ILE A 162 -9.66 -3.68 12.39
N GLU A 163 -10.96 -3.71 12.67
CA GLU A 163 -11.69 -2.58 13.23
C GLU A 163 -11.17 -2.12 14.60
N ASP A 164 -10.46 -2.99 15.34
CA ASP A 164 -9.82 -2.63 16.59
C ASP A 164 -8.50 -1.88 16.43
N ASN A 165 -7.90 -1.92 15.25
CA ASN A 165 -6.66 -1.21 14.96
C ASN A 165 -6.86 0.31 14.93
N SER A 166 -5.97 1.05 15.63
CA SER A 166 -6.08 2.51 15.77
C SER A 166 -5.90 3.26 14.46
N ASP A 167 -5.01 2.78 13.58
CA ASP A 167 -4.75 3.41 12.28
C ASP A 167 -5.90 3.12 11.31
N PHE A 168 -6.52 1.93 11.42
CA PHE A 168 -7.75 1.63 10.70
C PHE A 168 -8.90 2.55 11.14
N LYS A 169 -9.14 2.68 12.46
CA LYS A 169 -10.18 3.58 12.99
C LYS A 169 -10.02 5.01 12.49
N LYS A 170 -8.77 5.50 12.45
CA LYS A 170 -8.48 6.83 11.92
C LYS A 170 -8.76 6.91 10.42
N ALA A 171 -8.27 5.95 9.64
CA ALA A 171 -8.49 5.89 8.20
C ALA A 171 -10.00 5.80 7.89
N ARG A 172 -10.73 4.97 8.61
CA ARG A 172 -12.18 4.82 8.50
C ARG A 172 -12.91 6.14 8.75
N GLN A 173 -12.58 6.83 9.85
CA GLN A 173 -13.19 8.10 10.17
C GLN A 173 -12.95 9.18 9.12
N GLU A 174 -11.74 9.22 8.55
CA GLU A 174 -11.40 10.14 7.45
C GLU A 174 -12.23 9.83 6.20
N ASP A 175 -12.33 8.55 5.83
CA ASP A 175 -13.09 8.10 4.65
C ASP A 175 -14.60 8.38 4.84
N GLU A 176 -15.18 8.10 6.01
CA GLU A 176 -16.57 8.42 6.31
C GLU A 176 -16.86 9.92 6.21
N ASN A 177 -15.97 10.76 6.72
CA ASN A 177 -16.16 12.21 6.63
C ASN A 177 -16.15 12.70 5.18
N LEU A 178 -15.27 12.14 4.35
CA LEU A 178 -15.22 12.46 2.92
C LEU A 178 -16.46 11.94 2.20
N PHE A 179 -16.88 10.71 2.47
CA PHE A 179 -18.05 10.11 1.85
C PHE A 179 -19.34 10.87 2.22
N LYS A 180 -19.55 11.21 3.49
CA LYS A 180 -20.69 12.04 3.94
C LYS A 180 -20.74 13.41 3.24
N LYS A 181 -19.58 13.99 2.95
CA LYS A 181 -19.51 15.23 2.18
C LYS A 181 -19.92 15.01 0.73
N GLU A 182 -19.44 13.96 0.08
CA GLU A 182 -19.82 13.61 -1.30
C GLU A 182 -21.33 13.32 -1.42
N ILE A 183 -21.91 12.58 -0.48
CA ILE A 183 -23.35 12.31 -0.44
C ILE A 183 -24.14 13.62 -0.45
N LYS A 184 -23.76 14.60 0.37
CA LYS A 184 -24.44 15.92 0.38
C LYS A 184 -24.32 16.64 -0.96
N GLU A 185 -23.15 16.60 -1.58
CA GLU A 185 -22.91 17.20 -2.92
C GLU A 185 -23.78 16.51 -4.01
N TYR A 186 -23.93 15.18 -3.95
CA TYR A 186 -24.78 14.40 -4.86
C TYR A 186 -26.27 14.73 -4.66
N LEU A 187 -26.74 14.77 -3.43
CA LEU A 187 -28.12 15.16 -3.11
C LEU A 187 -28.42 16.60 -3.56
N ASP A 188 -27.49 17.52 -3.34
CA ASP A 188 -27.61 18.92 -3.81
C ASP A 188 -27.65 19.01 -5.34
N SER A 189 -27.03 18.08 -6.04
CA SER A 189 -27.06 17.98 -7.50
C SER A 189 -28.34 17.34 -8.05
N GLY A 190 -29.15 16.76 -7.17
CA GLY A 190 -30.45 16.18 -7.48
C GLY A 190 -30.45 14.67 -7.69
N LEU A 191 -29.36 13.97 -7.33
CA LEU A 191 -29.36 12.50 -7.28
C LEU A 191 -30.24 12.01 -6.14
N THR A 192 -30.87 10.86 -6.36
CA THR A 192 -31.61 10.14 -5.31
C THR A 192 -30.66 9.26 -4.48
N GLU A 193 -31.15 8.81 -3.33
CA GLU A 193 -30.44 7.86 -2.48
C GLU A 193 -30.04 6.57 -3.23
N GLU A 194 -30.98 6.01 -4.01
CA GLU A 194 -30.74 4.81 -4.80
C GLU A 194 -29.64 5.06 -5.86
N GLU A 195 -29.65 6.20 -6.55
CA GLU A 195 -28.62 6.54 -7.54
C GLU A 195 -27.24 6.73 -6.90
N ILE A 196 -27.15 7.28 -5.70
CA ILE A 196 -25.88 7.41 -4.96
C ILE A 196 -25.32 6.05 -4.58
N ILE A 197 -26.18 5.14 -4.13
CA ILE A 197 -25.78 3.77 -3.76
C ILE A 197 -25.32 3.01 -5.02
N GLU A 198 -26.07 3.10 -6.13
CA GLU A 198 -25.71 2.47 -7.41
C GLU A 198 -24.36 3.01 -7.94
N GLU A 199 -24.10 4.31 -7.81
CA GLU A 199 -22.82 4.93 -8.18
C GLU A 199 -21.68 4.35 -7.34
N TYR A 200 -21.89 4.23 -6.02
CA TYR A 200 -20.88 3.67 -5.11
C TYR A 200 -20.59 2.19 -5.39
N GLU A 201 -21.61 1.39 -5.72
CA GLU A 201 -21.49 -0.04 -6.02
C GLU A 201 -20.86 -0.32 -7.39
N SER A 202 -21.01 0.60 -8.35
CA SER A 202 -20.70 0.36 -9.77
C SER A 202 -19.23 0.13 -10.06
N ASP A 203 -18.34 0.78 -9.31
CA ASP A 203 -16.89 0.72 -9.51
C ASP A 203 -16.15 0.95 -8.19
N THR A 204 -15.05 0.24 -8.00
CA THR A 204 -14.19 0.44 -6.83
C THR A 204 -13.52 1.81 -6.83
N GLU A 205 -13.40 2.51 -7.99
CA GLU A 205 -12.96 3.90 -8.03
C GLU A 205 -13.91 4.86 -7.28
N ASN A 206 -15.16 4.45 -7.09
CA ASN A 206 -16.17 5.17 -6.33
C ASN A 206 -16.19 4.80 -4.86
N GLN A 207 -15.46 3.76 -4.45
CA GLN A 207 -15.49 3.18 -3.11
C GLN A 207 -14.29 3.62 -2.27
N TYR A 208 -14.48 3.69 -0.98
CA TYR A 208 -13.42 3.80 0.01
C TYR A 208 -13.08 2.40 0.54
N VAL A 209 -11.82 2.02 0.52
CA VAL A 209 -11.39 0.66 0.95
C VAL A 209 -11.79 0.31 2.38
N THR A 210 -11.99 1.31 3.22
CA THR A 210 -12.42 1.13 4.62
C THR A 210 -13.95 1.12 4.79
N ILE A 211 -14.73 1.37 3.71
CA ILE A 211 -16.20 1.43 3.74
C ILE A 211 -16.76 0.32 2.84
N PRO A 212 -17.12 -0.85 3.40
CA PRO A 212 -17.80 -1.89 2.64
C PRO A 212 -19.13 -1.38 2.05
N VAL A 213 -19.51 -1.90 0.88
CA VAL A 213 -20.75 -1.49 0.19
C VAL A 213 -21.98 -1.58 1.09
N LEU A 214 -22.10 -2.65 1.89
CA LEU A 214 -23.24 -2.82 2.80
C LEU A 214 -23.34 -1.72 3.86
N GLU A 215 -22.20 -1.20 4.32
CA GLU A 215 -22.17 -0.11 5.30
C GLU A 215 -22.35 1.27 4.65
N ALA A 216 -21.99 1.40 3.37
CA ALA A 216 -22.23 2.62 2.60
C ALA A 216 -23.73 2.97 2.54
N VAL A 217 -24.60 1.96 2.44
CA VAL A 217 -26.06 2.13 2.47
C VAL A 217 -26.52 2.83 3.75
N ASP A 218 -26.03 2.34 4.90
CA ASP A 218 -26.40 2.92 6.19
C ASP A 218 -25.91 4.37 6.34
N ILE A 219 -24.69 4.65 5.83
CA ILE A 219 -24.14 6.03 5.85
C ILE A 219 -24.94 6.98 4.96
N VAL A 220 -25.37 6.53 3.77
CA VAL A 220 -26.24 7.32 2.88
C VAL A 220 -27.57 7.64 3.58
N GLN A 221 -28.20 6.62 4.18
CA GLN A 221 -29.47 6.81 4.89
C GLN A 221 -29.33 7.78 6.07
N ASP A 222 -28.25 7.66 6.86
CA ASP A 222 -27.98 8.57 7.98
C ASP A 222 -27.88 10.03 7.50
N VAL A 223 -27.19 10.28 6.37
CA VAL A 223 -27.06 11.62 5.82
C VAL A 223 -28.37 12.16 5.29
N VAL A 224 -29.21 11.32 4.67
CA VAL A 224 -30.54 11.71 4.18
C VAL A 224 -31.46 12.08 5.34
N ASP A 225 -31.43 11.31 6.44
CA ASP A 225 -32.24 11.54 7.62
C ASP A 225 -31.82 12.81 8.42
N GLU A 226 -30.57 13.28 8.25
CA GLU A 226 -30.06 14.52 8.84
C GLU A 226 -30.47 15.80 8.10
N LEU A 227 -30.93 15.71 6.82
CA LEU A 227 -31.27 16.84 5.97
C LEU A 227 -32.75 17.20 6.02
#